data_6dca2cf90a2aa64cc32c6ceabfbc6a4d
#
_entry.id   6dca2cf90a2aa64cc32c6ceabfbc6a4d
#
_cell.length_a   1.000
_cell.length_b   1.000
_cell.length_c   1.000
_cell.angle_alpha   90.00
_cell.angle_beta   90.00
_cell.angle_gamma   90.00
#
_symmetry.space_group_name_H-M   'P 1'
#
loop_
_entity.id
_entity.type
_entity.pdbx_description
1 polymer ?
#
loop_
_entity_poly.entity_id
_entity_poly.type
_entity_poly.pdbx_seq_one_letter_code
_entity_poly.pdbx_strand_id
1 'polypeptide(L)'
;MEWTDEGIVLGVRRHGESSAIVELLTRGHGRHLGLVRGGSSSRMRPLLQPGNSVRAVWRARLDEHLGTFALEAVRLRAATVLASSHAVYGVTHLAALARLLPERDPHQDIYDMLERTLDDFDDVGEAAVHLVRFELAMLAELGFGLDLESCVATGATAELVYVSPKSGGAVSRQAGEAWQDRLLRLPSFLRAGDAS
;
A
#
# COMPACT_ATOMS: atom_id res chain seq x y z
N MET A 1 4.43 17.71 -21.65
CA MET A 1 4.03 17.76 -20.23
C MET A 1 5.17 17.29 -19.35
N GLU A 2 5.33 17.88 -18.19
CA GLU A 2 6.39 17.53 -17.24
C GLU A 2 5.92 17.81 -15.81
N TRP A 3 6.26 16.90 -14.90
CA TRP A 3 6.07 17.09 -13.47
C TRP A 3 7.19 16.41 -12.68
N THR A 4 7.34 16.82 -11.42
CA THR A 4 8.27 16.23 -10.47
C THR A 4 7.51 15.84 -9.22
N ASP A 5 7.74 14.61 -8.72
CA ASP A 5 7.06 14.09 -7.54
C ASP A 5 7.93 13.04 -6.82
N GLU A 6 7.55 12.70 -5.60
CA GLU A 6 8.07 11.54 -4.90
C GLU A 6 7.21 10.32 -5.20
N GLY A 7 7.84 9.17 -5.34
CA GLY A 7 7.15 7.93 -5.67
C GLY A 7 7.81 6.71 -5.06
N ILE A 8 7.00 5.70 -4.78
CA ILE A 8 7.44 4.38 -4.31
C ILE A 8 7.44 3.42 -5.49
N VAL A 9 8.54 2.71 -5.70
CA VAL A 9 8.65 1.71 -6.77
C VAL A 9 7.75 0.52 -6.44
N LEU A 10 6.71 0.29 -7.26
CA LEU A 10 5.83 -0.87 -7.17
C LEU A 10 6.34 -2.04 -7.99
N GLY A 11 7.00 -1.76 -9.11
CA GLY A 11 7.51 -2.80 -9.96
C GLY A 11 8.33 -2.29 -11.13
N VAL A 12 9.06 -3.21 -11.72
CA VAL A 12 9.97 -2.95 -12.84
C VAL A 12 9.90 -4.11 -13.81
N ARG A 13 9.77 -3.80 -15.09
CA ARG A 13 9.90 -4.80 -16.16
C ARG A 13 10.90 -4.34 -17.21
N ARG A 14 11.68 -5.27 -17.69
CA ARG A 14 12.63 -5.01 -18.76
C ARG A 14 11.92 -4.57 -20.04
N HIS A 15 12.49 -3.58 -20.75
CA HIS A 15 11.97 -3.10 -22.02
C HIS A 15 13.11 -2.89 -23.00
N GLY A 16 13.13 -3.69 -24.07
CA GLY A 16 14.26 -3.72 -25.01
C GLY A 16 15.56 -4.16 -24.35
N GLU A 17 16.68 -3.73 -24.89
CA GLU A 17 18.01 -4.18 -24.46
C GLU A 17 18.50 -3.45 -23.19
N SER A 18 18.27 -2.15 -23.10
CA SER A 18 18.86 -1.30 -22.05
C SER A 18 17.85 -0.60 -21.14
N SER A 19 16.58 -0.50 -21.54
CA SER A 19 15.56 0.26 -20.82
C SER A 19 14.72 -0.62 -19.89
N ALA A 20 14.00 0.02 -18.98
CA ALA A 20 12.98 -0.62 -18.13
C ALA A 20 11.72 0.24 -18.10
N ILE A 21 10.55 -0.39 -18.00
CA ILE A 21 9.31 0.28 -17.62
C ILE A 21 9.20 0.14 -16.11
N VAL A 22 9.08 1.27 -15.43
CA VAL A 22 8.95 1.38 -13.98
C VAL A 22 7.54 1.83 -13.64
N GLU A 23 6.96 1.19 -12.67
CA GLU A 23 5.68 1.55 -12.09
C GLU A 23 5.92 2.15 -10.71
N LEU A 24 5.41 3.35 -10.49
CA LEU A 24 5.49 4.09 -9.24
C LEU A 24 4.07 4.31 -8.70
N LEU A 25 3.91 4.28 -7.38
CA LEU A 25 2.86 5.03 -6.71
C LEU A 25 3.46 6.37 -6.33
N THR A 26 2.96 7.46 -6.92
CA THR A 26 3.43 8.81 -6.63
C THR A 26 2.46 9.53 -5.71
N ARG A 27 2.96 10.49 -4.94
CA ARG A 27 2.16 11.19 -3.93
C ARG A 27 1.06 12.06 -4.55
N GLY A 28 1.39 12.84 -5.56
CA GLY A 28 0.48 13.81 -6.15
C GLY A 28 -0.04 13.46 -7.55
N HIS A 29 0.45 12.37 -8.18
CA HIS A 29 0.05 11.95 -9.54
C HIS A 29 -0.44 10.49 -9.58
N GLY A 30 -0.64 9.86 -8.41
CA GLY A 30 -1.15 8.51 -8.31
C GLY A 30 -0.22 7.42 -8.86
N ARG A 31 -0.80 6.29 -9.21
CA ARG A 31 -0.08 5.19 -9.83
C ARG A 31 0.28 5.53 -11.28
N HIS A 32 1.56 5.53 -11.59
CA HIS A 32 2.07 6.00 -12.86
C HIS A 32 3.15 5.10 -13.43
N LEU A 33 3.12 4.86 -14.75
CA LEU A 33 4.15 4.12 -15.47
C LEU A 33 5.01 5.08 -16.29
N GLY A 34 6.29 4.73 -16.45
CA GLY A 34 7.20 5.47 -17.32
C GLY A 34 8.40 4.66 -17.72
N LEU A 35 8.99 5.01 -18.85
CA LEU A 35 10.21 4.41 -19.37
C LEU A 35 11.44 5.03 -18.70
N VAL A 36 12.29 4.18 -18.14
CA VAL A 36 13.62 4.57 -17.64
C VAL A 36 14.68 4.12 -18.62
N ARG A 37 15.32 5.08 -19.29
CA ARG A 37 16.45 4.78 -20.19
C ARG A 37 17.64 4.28 -19.38
N GLY A 38 18.29 3.22 -19.85
CA GLY A 38 19.38 2.59 -19.11
C GLY A 38 18.93 1.85 -17.82
N GLY A 39 17.61 1.67 -17.63
CA GLY A 39 17.04 1.04 -16.43
C GLY A 39 17.45 -0.42 -16.21
N SER A 40 17.92 -1.12 -17.25
CA SER A 40 18.45 -2.48 -17.14
C SER A 40 19.92 -2.54 -16.68
N SER A 41 20.60 -1.40 -16.54
CA SER A 41 22.01 -1.33 -16.15
C SER A 41 22.23 -1.74 -14.68
N SER A 42 23.42 -2.23 -14.36
CA SER A 42 23.83 -2.58 -12.99
C SER A 42 23.75 -1.38 -12.03
N ARG A 43 23.97 -0.15 -12.53
CA ARG A 43 23.87 1.09 -11.77
C ARG A 43 22.44 1.38 -11.33
N MET A 44 21.44 1.11 -12.18
CA MET A 44 20.04 1.42 -11.90
C MET A 44 19.31 0.32 -11.10
N ARG A 45 19.79 -0.91 -11.14
CA ARG A 45 19.16 -2.05 -10.43
C ARG A 45 18.88 -1.81 -8.94
N PRO A 46 19.85 -1.28 -8.15
CA PRO A 46 19.59 -1.03 -6.73
C PRO A 46 18.50 0.02 -6.49
N LEU A 47 18.41 1.03 -7.37
CA LEU A 47 17.40 2.08 -7.30
C LEU A 47 16.01 1.56 -7.62
N LEU A 48 15.92 0.70 -8.63
CA LEU A 48 14.66 0.20 -9.19
C LEU A 48 14.13 -1.04 -8.46
N GLN A 49 14.41 -1.20 -7.16
CA GLN A 49 13.85 -2.29 -6.37
C GLN A 49 12.48 -1.88 -5.81
N PRO A 50 11.46 -2.77 -5.84
CA PRO A 50 10.19 -2.52 -5.18
C PRO A 50 10.37 -2.12 -3.71
N GLY A 51 9.58 -1.15 -3.26
CA GLY A 51 9.64 -0.57 -1.92
C GLY A 51 10.62 0.59 -1.75
N ASN A 52 11.51 0.87 -2.73
CA ASN A 52 12.35 2.06 -2.68
C ASN A 52 11.53 3.33 -2.96
N SER A 53 11.84 4.42 -2.25
CA SER A 53 11.32 5.76 -2.56
C SER A 53 12.29 6.51 -3.47
N VAL A 54 11.75 7.15 -4.48
CA VAL A 54 12.49 7.89 -5.50
C VAL A 54 11.85 9.24 -5.74
N ARG A 55 12.66 10.23 -6.12
CA ARG A 55 12.20 11.44 -6.77
C ARG A 55 12.13 11.17 -8.26
N ALA A 56 10.96 11.37 -8.85
CA ALA A 56 10.68 11.11 -10.26
C ALA A 56 10.41 12.42 -10.99
N VAL A 57 11.11 12.64 -12.09
CA VAL A 57 10.76 13.64 -13.11
C VAL A 57 10.17 12.89 -14.30
N TRP A 58 8.88 13.08 -14.52
CA TRP A 58 8.17 12.48 -15.65
C TRP A 58 8.03 13.47 -16.78
N ARG A 59 8.20 13.00 -18.03
CA ARG A 59 8.08 13.79 -19.25
C ARG A 59 7.37 12.99 -20.33
N ALA A 60 6.36 13.60 -20.95
CA ALA A 60 5.72 13.07 -22.14
C ALA A 60 5.23 14.19 -23.06
N ARG A 61 4.94 13.83 -24.32
CA ARG A 61 4.33 14.76 -25.27
C ARG A 61 2.87 15.03 -24.93
N LEU A 62 2.12 13.99 -24.59
CA LEU A 62 0.72 14.03 -24.16
C LEU A 62 0.60 13.28 -22.83
N ASP A 63 -0.42 13.61 -22.06
CA ASP A 63 -0.61 13.08 -20.71
C ASP A 63 -0.89 11.58 -20.72
N GLU A 64 -1.65 11.10 -21.69
CA GLU A 64 -1.97 9.69 -21.86
C GLU A 64 -0.78 8.80 -22.30
N HIS A 65 0.35 9.40 -22.70
CA HIS A 65 1.52 8.63 -23.10
C HIS A 65 2.23 8.01 -21.90
N LEU A 66 2.93 6.90 -22.14
CA LEU A 66 3.78 6.26 -21.14
C LEU A 66 4.82 7.23 -20.55
N GLY A 67 5.37 8.12 -21.38
CA GLY A 67 6.40 9.06 -20.99
C GLY A 67 7.71 8.40 -20.57
N THR A 68 8.62 9.25 -20.07
CA THR A 68 9.93 8.84 -19.56
C THR A 68 10.12 9.34 -18.14
N PHE A 69 10.73 8.52 -17.30
CA PHE A 69 11.18 8.91 -15.97
C PHE A 69 12.68 9.19 -15.95
N ALA A 70 13.07 10.28 -15.27
CA ALA A 70 14.38 10.43 -14.67
C ALA A 70 14.20 10.25 -13.17
N LEU A 71 14.97 9.32 -12.56
CA LEU A 71 14.80 8.90 -11.17
C LEU A 71 16.04 9.18 -10.34
N GLU A 72 15.84 9.70 -9.13
CA GLU A 72 16.87 9.89 -8.11
C GLU A 72 16.45 9.19 -6.83
N ALA A 73 17.43 8.64 -6.09
CA ALA A 73 17.17 7.96 -4.82
C ALA A 73 16.72 8.96 -3.74
N VAL A 74 15.63 8.65 -3.03
CA VAL A 74 15.21 9.31 -1.80
C VAL A 74 15.48 8.38 -0.63
N ARG A 75 14.92 7.18 -0.65
CA ARG A 75 15.12 6.18 0.39
C ARG A 75 15.27 4.79 -0.21
N LEU A 76 16.38 4.14 0.06
CA LEU A 76 16.66 2.79 -0.43
C LEU A 76 16.42 1.78 0.70
N ARG A 77 15.40 0.93 0.54
CA ARG A 77 15.01 -0.11 1.50
C ARG A 77 15.42 -1.52 1.04
N ALA A 78 15.94 -1.64 -0.18
CA ALA A 78 16.21 -2.95 -0.78
C ALA A 78 17.10 -3.85 0.06
N ALA A 79 18.11 -3.31 0.76
CA ALA A 79 18.99 -4.10 1.61
C ALA A 79 18.25 -4.72 2.80
N THR A 80 17.43 -3.93 3.50
CA THR A 80 16.58 -4.36 4.63
C THR A 80 15.54 -5.39 4.14
N VAL A 81 14.84 -5.07 3.04
CA VAL A 81 13.82 -5.95 2.46
C VAL A 81 14.40 -7.31 2.09
N LEU A 82 15.55 -7.35 1.40
CA LEU A 82 16.19 -8.60 0.96
C LEU A 82 16.81 -9.41 2.10
N ALA A 83 17.03 -8.82 3.26
CA ALA A 83 17.56 -9.52 4.44
C ALA A 83 16.53 -10.46 5.08
N SER A 84 15.23 -10.31 4.75
CA SER A 84 14.15 -11.02 5.41
C SER A 84 13.07 -11.50 4.42
N SER A 85 12.70 -12.78 4.52
CA SER A 85 11.65 -13.35 3.67
C SER A 85 10.29 -12.69 3.89
N HIS A 86 9.92 -12.37 5.13
CA HIS A 86 8.64 -11.71 5.41
C HIS A 86 8.57 -10.32 4.77
N ALA A 87 9.69 -9.54 4.78
CA ALA A 87 9.74 -8.25 4.14
C ALA A 87 9.61 -8.36 2.61
N VAL A 88 10.26 -9.34 1.97
CA VAL A 88 10.11 -9.59 0.52
C VAL A 88 8.66 -9.90 0.14
N TYR A 89 8.01 -10.80 0.90
CA TYR A 89 6.60 -11.12 0.66
C TYR A 89 5.68 -9.92 0.94
N GLY A 90 5.92 -9.20 2.05
CA GLY A 90 5.16 -8.01 2.43
C GLY A 90 5.22 -6.92 1.37
N VAL A 91 6.42 -6.54 0.90
CA VAL A 91 6.58 -5.54 -0.17
C VAL A 91 5.90 -5.99 -1.47
N THR A 92 6.02 -7.27 -1.82
CA THR A 92 5.38 -7.82 -3.02
C THR A 92 3.85 -7.74 -2.91
N HIS A 93 3.30 -8.07 -1.74
CA HIS A 93 1.88 -8.01 -1.46
C HIS A 93 1.35 -6.56 -1.47
N LEU A 94 2.02 -5.65 -0.78
CA LEU A 94 1.67 -4.22 -0.77
C LEU A 94 1.68 -3.62 -2.18
N ALA A 95 2.70 -3.94 -2.98
CA ALA A 95 2.76 -3.50 -4.37
C ALA A 95 1.61 -4.08 -5.23
N ALA A 96 1.20 -5.32 -4.96
CA ALA A 96 0.07 -5.93 -5.66
C ALA A 96 -1.26 -5.25 -5.29
N LEU A 97 -1.46 -4.91 -4.02
CA LEU A 97 -2.64 -4.16 -3.57
C LEU A 97 -2.67 -2.75 -4.15
N ALA A 98 -1.56 -2.02 -4.12
CA ALA A 98 -1.47 -0.67 -4.67
C ALA A 98 -1.80 -0.63 -6.18
N ARG A 99 -1.62 -1.74 -6.91
CA ARG A 99 -2.01 -1.87 -8.32
C ARG A 99 -3.52 -1.95 -8.55
N LEU A 100 -4.32 -2.13 -7.52
CA LEU A 100 -5.78 -2.06 -7.62
C LEU A 100 -6.28 -0.63 -7.77
N LEU A 101 -5.47 0.37 -7.38
CA LEU A 101 -5.78 1.78 -7.58
C LEU A 101 -5.77 2.13 -9.07
N PRO A 102 -6.63 3.06 -9.52
CA PRO A 102 -6.59 3.58 -10.89
C PRO A 102 -5.23 4.22 -11.21
N GLU A 103 -4.86 4.22 -12.50
CA GLU A 103 -3.70 4.97 -12.93
C GLU A 103 -3.98 6.47 -12.93
N ARG A 104 -2.98 7.27 -12.53
CA ARG A 104 -2.99 8.73 -12.58
C ARG A 104 -4.06 9.38 -11.70
N ASP A 105 -4.53 8.67 -10.71
CA ASP A 105 -5.45 9.16 -9.69
C ASP A 105 -4.71 9.23 -8.35
N PRO A 106 -4.53 10.41 -7.74
CA PRO A 106 -3.80 10.58 -6.50
C PRO A 106 -4.56 10.00 -5.30
N HIS A 107 -3.87 9.17 -4.51
CA HIS A 107 -4.35 8.60 -3.26
C HIS A 107 -3.31 8.86 -2.16
N GLN A 108 -3.23 10.11 -1.68
CA GLN A 108 -2.15 10.57 -0.80
C GLN A 108 -2.11 9.79 0.52
N ASP A 109 -3.27 9.50 1.11
CA ASP A 109 -3.35 8.75 2.37
C ASP A 109 -2.82 7.32 2.23
N ILE A 110 -3.12 6.68 1.10
CA ILE A 110 -2.59 5.35 0.76
C ILE A 110 -1.08 5.42 0.51
N TYR A 111 -0.61 6.46 -0.19
CA TYR A 111 0.82 6.68 -0.37
C TYR A 111 1.56 6.80 0.97
N ASP A 112 1.07 7.66 1.87
CA ASP A 112 1.68 7.91 3.17
C ASP A 112 1.63 6.66 4.07
N MET A 113 0.55 5.88 3.99
CA MET A 113 0.44 4.62 4.72
C MET A 113 1.39 3.56 4.16
N LEU A 114 1.51 3.45 2.82
CA LEU A 114 2.46 2.54 2.18
C LEU A 114 3.89 2.87 2.60
N GLU A 115 4.26 4.14 2.57
CA GLU A 115 5.61 4.58 2.95
C GLU A 115 5.95 4.21 4.40
N ARG A 116 5.05 4.48 5.35
CA ARG A 116 5.22 4.09 6.76
C ARG A 116 5.32 2.58 6.92
N THR A 117 4.41 1.83 6.30
CA THR A 117 4.43 0.36 6.39
C THR A 117 5.74 -0.23 5.87
N LEU A 118 6.29 0.34 4.78
CA LEU A 118 7.58 -0.10 4.23
C LEU A 118 8.77 0.21 5.14
N ASP A 119 8.64 1.17 6.04
CA ASP A 119 9.70 1.56 6.98
C ASP A 119 9.76 0.64 8.21
N ASP A 120 8.66 -0.07 8.53
CA ASP A 120 8.48 -0.82 9.76
C ASP A 120 8.62 -2.35 9.57
N PHE A 121 9.26 -2.80 8.49
CA PHE A 121 9.47 -4.25 8.21
C PHE A 121 10.56 -4.91 9.07
N ASP A 122 11.22 -4.19 9.96
CA ASP A 122 12.26 -4.76 10.82
C ASP A 122 11.70 -5.68 11.91
N ASP A 123 10.48 -5.40 12.41
CA ASP A 123 9.75 -6.23 13.36
C ASP A 123 8.59 -6.95 12.69
N VAL A 124 8.55 -8.29 12.80
CA VAL A 124 7.52 -9.13 12.16
C VAL A 124 6.11 -8.85 12.71
N GLY A 125 6.00 -8.58 14.01
CA GLY A 125 4.72 -8.33 14.67
C GLY A 125 4.12 -7.00 14.24
N GLU A 126 4.92 -5.94 14.27
CA GLU A 126 4.53 -4.60 13.81
C GLU A 126 4.24 -4.60 12.31
N ALA A 127 5.08 -5.24 11.51
CA ALA A 127 4.87 -5.37 10.07
C ALA A 127 3.52 -6.03 9.74
N ALA A 128 3.14 -7.08 10.47
CA ALA A 128 1.85 -7.76 10.27
C ALA A 128 0.65 -6.84 10.60
N VAL A 129 0.74 -6.06 11.67
CA VAL A 129 -0.28 -5.08 12.04
C VAL A 129 -0.42 -3.99 10.98
N HIS A 130 0.70 -3.43 10.52
CA HIS A 130 0.72 -2.39 9.49
C HIS A 130 0.19 -2.90 8.15
N LEU A 131 0.53 -4.15 7.80
CA LEU A 131 0.03 -4.80 6.60
C LEU A 131 -1.50 -4.90 6.62
N VAL A 132 -2.08 -5.41 7.72
CA VAL A 132 -3.54 -5.52 7.86
C VAL A 132 -4.22 -4.15 7.85
N ARG A 133 -3.63 -3.14 8.50
CA ARG A 133 -4.15 -1.77 8.44
C ARG A 133 -4.13 -1.21 7.01
N PHE A 134 -3.07 -1.48 6.27
CA PHE A 134 -2.99 -1.09 4.85
C PHE A 134 -4.04 -1.80 4.00
N GLU A 135 -4.27 -3.11 4.21
CA GLU A 135 -5.34 -3.86 3.53
C GLU A 135 -6.72 -3.25 3.78
N LEU A 136 -7.01 -2.88 5.03
CA LEU A 136 -8.27 -2.24 5.39
C LEU A 136 -8.43 -0.85 4.77
N ALA A 137 -7.35 -0.07 4.73
CA ALA A 137 -7.34 1.24 4.06
C ALA A 137 -7.59 1.08 2.55
N MET A 138 -6.96 0.10 1.92
CA MET A 138 -7.21 -0.23 0.51
C MET A 138 -8.65 -0.64 0.26
N LEU A 139 -9.24 -1.47 1.13
CA LEU A 139 -10.67 -1.82 1.04
C LEU A 139 -11.56 -0.58 1.15
N ALA A 140 -11.27 0.32 2.07
CA ALA A 140 -12.03 1.56 2.26
C ALA A 140 -11.92 2.46 1.01
N GLU A 141 -10.71 2.62 0.46
CA GLU A 141 -10.45 3.40 -0.74
C GLU A 141 -11.20 2.87 -1.97
N LEU A 142 -11.32 1.54 -2.07
CA LEU A 142 -12.06 0.86 -3.13
C LEU A 142 -13.58 0.80 -2.88
N GLY A 143 -14.10 1.40 -1.79
CA GLY A 143 -15.52 1.44 -1.47
C GLY A 143 -16.05 0.21 -0.71
N PHE A 144 -15.16 -0.64 -0.19
CA PHE A 144 -15.48 -1.84 0.60
C PHE A 144 -15.05 -1.72 2.05
N GLY A 145 -14.96 -0.49 2.59
CA GLY A 145 -14.53 -0.24 3.95
C GLY A 145 -15.38 -0.94 5.01
N LEU A 146 -14.75 -1.31 6.12
CA LEU A 146 -15.43 -1.83 7.30
C LEU A 146 -15.87 -0.69 8.20
N ASP A 147 -17.04 -0.82 8.83
CA ASP A 147 -17.48 0.07 9.91
C ASP A 147 -17.16 -0.60 11.26
N LEU A 148 -16.06 -0.18 11.86
CA LEU A 148 -15.58 -0.73 13.14
C LEU A 148 -15.81 0.21 14.32
N GLU A 149 -16.50 1.34 14.14
CA GLU A 149 -16.69 2.36 15.16
C GLU A 149 -17.90 2.08 16.05
N SER A 150 -18.94 1.45 15.49
CA SER A 150 -20.18 1.17 16.22
C SER A 150 -20.77 -0.20 15.91
N CYS A 151 -21.52 -0.74 16.86
CA CYS A 151 -22.24 -2.00 16.69
C CYS A 151 -23.41 -1.84 15.70
N VAL A 152 -23.38 -2.57 14.59
CA VAL A 152 -24.42 -2.51 13.54
C VAL A 152 -25.82 -2.94 14.04
N ALA A 153 -25.89 -3.68 15.14
CA ALA A 153 -27.17 -4.15 15.71
C ALA A 153 -27.74 -3.20 16.77
N THR A 154 -26.89 -2.49 17.54
CA THR A 154 -27.33 -1.72 18.71
C THR A 154 -26.86 -0.27 18.71
N GLY A 155 -25.93 0.11 17.83
CA GLY A 155 -25.29 1.43 17.85
C GLY A 155 -24.27 1.62 19.01
N ALA A 156 -24.05 0.61 19.84
CA ALA A 156 -23.08 0.69 20.94
C ALA A 156 -21.65 0.85 20.40
N THR A 157 -20.85 1.72 21.03
CA THR A 157 -19.45 1.97 20.67
C THR A 157 -18.47 1.22 21.57
N ALA A 158 -18.95 0.58 22.64
CA ALA A 158 -18.16 -0.18 23.58
C ALA A 158 -18.26 -1.69 23.31
N GLU A 159 -17.24 -2.43 23.78
CA GLU A 159 -17.17 -3.90 23.71
C GLU A 159 -17.38 -4.46 22.28
N LEU A 160 -16.86 -3.78 21.28
CA LEU A 160 -16.85 -4.26 19.89
C LEU A 160 -15.83 -5.39 19.78
N VAL A 161 -16.28 -6.63 19.67
CA VAL A 161 -15.41 -7.83 19.71
C VAL A 161 -15.59 -8.74 18.51
N TYR A 162 -16.58 -8.44 17.66
CA TYR A 162 -16.86 -9.18 16.43
C TYR A 162 -17.03 -8.26 15.24
N VAL A 163 -16.93 -8.83 14.05
CA VAL A 163 -17.29 -8.21 12.77
C VAL A 163 -18.26 -9.14 12.04
N SER A 164 -19.33 -8.57 11.52
CA SER A 164 -20.27 -9.28 10.67
C SER A 164 -19.73 -9.44 9.26
N PRO A 165 -19.47 -10.64 8.75
CA PRO A 165 -18.98 -10.84 7.38
C PRO A 165 -20.02 -10.44 6.32
N LYS A 166 -21.30 -10.31 6.72
CA LYS A 166 -22.37 -9.90 5.81
C LYS A 166 -22.44 -8.39 5.60
N SER A 167 -22.18 -7.60 6.65
CA SER A 167 -22.32 -6.14 6.61
C SER A 167 -20.98 -5.41 6.66
N GLY A 168 -19.87 -6.09 6.98
CA GLY A 168 -18.59 -5.45 7.23
C GLY A 168 -18.52 -4.61 8.51
N GLY A 169 -19.57 -4.64 9.34
CA GLY A 169 -19.66 -3.79 10.50
C GLY A 169 -19.37 -4.52 11.81
N ALA A 170 -18.91 -3.74 12.80
CA ALA A 170 -18.63 -4.26 14.14
C ALA A 170 -19.89 -4.72 14.86
N VAL A 171 -19.74 -5.69 15.78
CA VAL A 171 -20.80 -6.21 16.63
C VAL A 171 -20.28 -6.29 18.05
N SER A 172 -21.06 -5.76 19.00
CA SER A 172 -20.74 -5.80 20.41
C SER A 172 -20.82 -7.24 20.97
N ARG A 173 -20.12 -7.50 22.08
CA ARG A 173 -20.13 -8.79 22.74
C ARG A 173 -21.56 -9.28 23.00
N GLN A 174 -22.38 -8.43 23.61
CA GLN A 174 -23.76 -8.75 23.95
C GLN A 174 -24.62 -9.07 22.72
N ALA A 175 -24.54 -8.24 21.67
CA ALA A 175 -25.35 -8.47 20.47
C ALA A 175 -24.88 -9.68 19.66
N GLY A 176 -23.59 -10.04 19.76
CA GLY A 176 -22.99 -11.14 19.02
C GLY A 176 -23.07 -12.51 19.71
N GLU A 177 -23.47 -12.58 20.99
CA GLU A 177 -23.41 -13.80 21.79
C GLU A 177 -24.15 -14.98 21.12
N ALA A 178 -25.35 -14.74 20.60
CA ALA A 178 -26.15 -15.77 19.93
C ALA A 178 -25.66 -16.14 18.53
N TRP A 179 -24.70 -15.38 17.97
CA TRP A 179 -24.25 -15.49 16.58
C TRP A 179 -22.74 -15.69 16.43
N GLN A 180 -22.02 -15.90 17.54
CA GLN A 180 -20.57 -15.94 17.59
C GLN A 180 -19.95 -16.92 16.57
N ASP A 181 -20.61 -18.01 16.24
CA ASP A 181 -20.15 -19.02 15.27
C ASP A 181 -20.24 -18.52 13.80
N ARG A 182 -20.95 -17.41 13.58
CA ARG A 182 -21.14 -16.78 12.26
C ARG A 182 -20.45 -15.42 12.14
N LEU A 183 -19.81 -14.96 13.20
CA LEU A 183 -19.13 -13.68 13.26
C LEU A 183 -17.62 -13.88 13.27
N LEU A 184 -16.90 -12.95 12.66
CA LEU A 184 -15.44 -12.90 12.75
C LEU A 184 -15.04 -12.21 14.07
N ARG A 185 -13.97 -12.67 14.69
CA ARG A 185 -13.42 -11.97 15.86
C ARG A 185 -12.73 -10.69 15.41
N LEU A 186 -13.02 -9.57 16.06
CA LEU A 186 -12.34 -8.30 15.85
C LEU A 186 -11.06 -8.29 16.68
N PRO A 187 -9.87 -8.26 16.03
CA PRO A 187 -8.59 -8.13 16.71
C PRO A 187 -8.50 -6.85 17.54
N SER A 188 -7.78 -6.89 18.65
CA SER A 188 -7.66 -5.73 19.56
C SER A 188 -7.02 -4.53 18.85
N PHE A 189 -5.96 -4.74 18.09
CA PHE A 189 -5.24 -3.66 17.38
C PHE A 189 -6.07 -2.92 16.30
N LEU A 190 -7.27 -3.40 15.96
CA LEU A 190 -8.23 -2.74 15.07
C LEU A 190 -9.34 -2.01 15.81
N ARG A 191 -9.41 -2.11 17.14
CA ARG A 191 -10.44 -1.42 17.93
C ARG A 191 -10.06 0.05 18.09
N ALA A 192 -11.07 0.92 18.03
CA ALA A 192 -10.86 2.32 18.35
C ALA A 192 -10.40 2.42 19.83
N GLY A 193 -9.23 3.00 20.06
CA GLY A 193 -8.65 3.19 21.41
C GLY A 193 -7.44 2.33 21.77
N ASP A 194 -7.12 1.27 21.04
CA ASP A 194 -5.92 0.43 21.25
C ASP A 194 -4.73 0.82 20.34
N ALA A 195 -4.68 2.08 19.88
CA ALA A 195 -3.51 2.63 19.21
C ALA A 195 -2.48 3.04 20.28
N SER A 196 -1.68 2.09 20.73
CA SER A 196 -0.45 2.32 21.52
C SER A 196 0.71 1.71 20.77
#